data_d32d8296c960807ee8bf11c1851f0f50
#
_entry.id   d32d8296c960807ee8bf11c1851f0f50
#
_cell.length_a   1.000
_cell.length_b   1.000
_cell.length_c   1.000
_cell.angle_alpha   90.00
_cell.angle_beta   90.00
_cell.angle_gamma   90.00
#
_symmetry.space_group_name_H-M   'P 1'
#
loop_
_entity.id
_entity.type
_entity.pdbx_description
1 polymer ?
#
loop_
_entity_poly.entity_id
_entity_poly.type
_entity_poly.pdbx_seq_one_letter_code
_entity_poly.pdbx_strand_id
1 'polypeptide(L)'
;RAAGHPVVAVEVDEGLADALERCADPGLRIVRGDFLRVDLDALGEGPLPVVANLPYSTGTAIVSRLLEQPQRFPRLVVMLQLEVGARLCADPGSRAYGGLTVLCALHSTATMGFVVPPRAFAPPPKVDSAVVRLDATSIPRSDVGDPRLFRRVVQTAFGQRRKTLRNALSAGFGADA
;
A
#
# COMPACT_ATOMS: atom_id res chain seq x y z
N ARG A 1 12.10 -17.66 -5.29
CA ARG A 1 11.78 -17.84 -6.74
C ARG A 1 11.38 -19.28 -7.07
N ALA A 2 10.36 -19.81 -6.40
CA ALA A 2 9.96 -21.22 -6.55
C ALA A 2 9.32 -21.54 -7.95
N ALA A 3 8.80 -20.55 -8.66
CA ALA A 3 8.06 -20.74 -9.92
C ALA A 3 8.86 -20.41 -11.20
N GLY A 4 10.16 -20.13 -11.09
CA GLY A 4 11.01 -19.84 -12.28
C GLY A 4 10.81 -18.46 -12.91
N HIS A 5 9.93 -17.61 -12.37
CA HIS A 5 9.72 -16.26 -12.88
C HIS A 5 10.84 -15.30 -12.50
N PRO A 6 11.23 -14.35 -13.36
CA PRO A 6 12.15 -13.29 -12.98
C PRO A 6 11.54 -12.43 -11.86
N VAL A 7 12.38 -11.97 -10.94
CA VAL A 7 11.99 -11.14 -9.80
C VAL A 7 12.83 -9.88 -9.78
N VAL A 8 12.19 -8.75 -9.54
CA VAL A 8 12.87 -7.49 -9.22
C VAL A 8 12.61 -7.20 -7.75
N ALA A 9 13.66 -7.17 -6.95
CA ALA A 9 13.60 -6.80 -5.55
C ALA A 9 14.11 -5.38 -5.35
N VAL A 10 13.38 -4.58 -4.60
CA VAL A 10 13.82 -3.24 -4.16
C VAL A 10 14.21 -3.34 -2.70
N GLU A 11 15.46 -3.00 -2.39
CA GLU A 11 16.00 -3.10 -1.04
C GLU A 11 16.75 -1.82 -0.67
N VAL A 12 16.43 -1.25 0.50
CA VAL A 12 17.03 -0.03 1.01
C VAL A 12 18.26 -0.30 1.89
N ASP A 13 18.32 -1.48 2.52
CA ASP A 13 19.45 -1.89 3.33
C ASP A 13 20.58 -2.46 2.45
N GLU A 14 21.72 -1.79 2.46
CA GLU A 14 22.88 -2.17 1.63
C GLU A 14 23.39 -3.57 1.98
N GLY A 15 23.39 -3.95 3.27
CA GLY A 15 23.84 -5.26 3.70
C GLY A 15 22.93 -6.39 3.23
N LEU A 16 21.62 -6.16 3.24
CA LEU A 16 20.64 -7.11 2.70
C LEU A 16 20.70 -7.16 1.18
N ALA A 17 20.88 -6.03 0.50
CA ALA A 17 21.06 -5.98 -0.95
C ALA A 17 22.30 -6.79 -1.37
N ASP A 18 23.44 -6.60 -0.69
CA ASP A 18 24.66 -7.39 -0.91
C ASP A 18 24.44 -8.89 -0.66
N ALA A 19 23.68 -9.24 0.37
CA ALA A 19 23.37 -10.64 0.67
C ALA A 19 22.51 -11.27 -0.43
N LEU A 20 21.53 -10.54 -0.96
CA LEU A 20 20.67 -11.00 -2.06
C LEU A 20 21.47 -11.17 -3.36
N GLU A 21 22.38 -10.25 -3.69
CA GLU A 21 23.24 -10.36 -4.88
C GLU A 21 24.20 -11.57 -4.78
N ARG A 22 24.71 -11.86 -3.58
CA ARG A 22 25.53 -13.07 -3.37
C ARG A 22 24.79 -14.38 -3.57
N CYS A 23 23.45 -14.39 -3.54
CA CYS A 23 22.65 -15.56 -3.86
C CYS A 23 22.79 -16.00 -5.33
N ALA A 24 23.36 -15.14 -6.19
CA ALA A 24 23.68 -15.40 -7.59
C ALA A 24 22.54 -16.06 -8.41
N ASP A 25 21.27 -15.75 -8.10
CA ASP A 25 20.13 -16.21 -8.91
C ASP A 25 20.02 -15.37 -10.17
N PRO A 26 20.19 -15.94 -11.37
CA PRO A 26 20.17 -15.20 -12.64
C PRO A 26 18.80 -14.57 -12.96
N GLY A 27 17.74 -15.00 -12.27
CA GLY A 27 16.41 -14.42 -12.41
C GLY A 27 16.06 -13.38 -11.34
N LEU A 28 16.99 -13.02 -10.47
CA LEU A 28 16.81 -11.99 -9.45
C LEU A 28 17.61 -10.74 -9.83
N ARG A 29 16.92 -9.61 -9.96
CA ARG A 29 17.53 -8.28 -10.14
C ARG A 29 17.26 -7.44 -8.90
N ILE A 30 18.30 -6.84 -8.36
CA ILE A 30 18.21 -5.96 -7.19
C ILE A 30 18.21 -4.50 -7.67
N VAL A 31 17.28 -3.72 -7.13
CA VAL A 31 17.24 -2.26 -7.24
C VAL A 31 17.47 -1.70 -5.84
N ARG A 32 18.64 -1.09 -5.63
CA ARG A 32 19.01 -0.53 -4.33
C ARG A 32 18.35 0.82 -4.13
N GLY A 33 17.73 1.01 -2.99
CA GLY A 33 17.17 2.30 -2.58
C GLY A 33 15.80 2.24 -1.93
N ASP A 34 15.37 3.41 -1.45
CA ASP A 34 14.05 3.59 -0.86
C ASP A 34 12.97 3.48 -1.95
N PHE A 35 12.05 2.51 -1.80
CA PHE A 35 10.95 2.29 -2.75
C PHE A 35 10.14 3.57 -3.01
N LEU A 36 10.00 4.47 -2.03
CA LEU A 36 9.27 5.72 -2.21
C LEU A 36 9.99 6.74 -3.12
N ARG A 37 11.27 6.50 -3.42
CA ARG A 37 12.12 7.37 -4.26
C ARG A 37 12.59 6.70 -5.55
N VAL A 38 12.55 5.37 -5.61
CA VAL A 38 12.96 4.61 -6.80
C VAL A 38 12.11 5.02 -7.99
N ASP A 39 12.75 5.19 -9.13
CA ASP A 39 12.04 5.31 -10.40
C ASP A 39 11.34 3.99 -10.71
N LEU A 40 10.00 4.05 -10.78
CA LEU A 40 9.21 2.85 -11.04
C LEU A 40 9.49 2.30 -12.46
N ASP A 41 9.88 3.13 -13.41
CA ASP A 41 10.21 2.68 -14.76
C ASP A 41 11.47 1.81 -14.79
N ALA A 42 12.38 2.02 -13.84
CA ALA A 42 13.54 1.16 -13.64
C ALA A 42 13.18 -0.28 -13.17
N LEU A 43 11.95 -0.54 -12.75
CA LEU A 43 11.55 -1.89 -12.31
C LEU A 43 11.29 -2.87 -13.48
N GLY A 44 11.21 -2.39 -14.72
CA GLY A 44 10.96 -3.20 -15.90
C GLY A 44 9.67 -2.84 -16.60
N GLU A 45 9.40 -3.46 -17.72
CA GLU A 45 8.22 -3.23 -18.55
C GLU A 45 7.06 -4.16 -18.18
N GLY A 46 5.84 -3.75 -18.59
CA GLY A 46 4.61 -4.54 -18.46
C GLY A 46 4.02 -4.58 -17.07
N PRO A 47 2.97 -5.38 -16.90
CA PRO A 47 2.31 -5.54 -15.61
C PRO A 47 3.17 -6.35 -14.64
N LEU A 48 3.44 -5.78 -13.48
CA LEU A 48 4.27 -6.34 -12.42
C LEU A 48 3.42 -6.65 -11.18
N PRO A 49 3.04 -7.92 -10.94
CA PRO A 49 2.46 -8.30 -9.66
C PRO A 49 3.46 -8.06 -8.53
N VAL A 50 2.98 -7.54 -7.41
CA VAL A 50 3.82 -7.20 -6.25
C VAL A 50 3.58 -8.17 -5.11
N VAL A 51 4.66 -8.70 -4.54
CA VAL A 51 4.63 -9.45 -3.27
C VAL A 51 5.63 -8.78 -2.33
N ALA A 52 5.15 -8.29 -1.17
CA ALA A 52 6.03 -7.54 -0.27
C ALA A 52 5.66 -7.73 1.21
N ASN A 53 6.70 -7.91 2.02
CA ASN A 53 6.62 -7.65 3.46
C ASN A 53 7.01 -6.19 3.67
N LEU A 54 6.03 -5.32 3.91
CA LEU A 54 6.24 -3.87 3.94
C LEU A 54 6.65 -3.40 5.34
N PRO A 55 7.61 -2.44 5.42
CA PRO A 55 7.92 -1.79 6.68
C PRO A 55 6.68 -1.10 7.26
N TYR A 56 6.45 -1.24 8.56
CA TYR A 56 5.25 -0.69 9.22
C TYR A 56 5.12 0.83 9.12
N SER A 57 6.25 1.53 9.09
CA SER A 57 6.28 3.00 9.00
C SER A 57 5.91 3.54 7.62
N THR A 58 6.22 2.82 6.56
CA THR A 58 6.10 3.30 5.16
C THR A 58 5.12 2.49 4.31
N GLY A 59 4.64 1.34 4.82
CA GLY A 59 3.82 0.39 4.07
C GLY A 59 2.58 1.03 3.43
N THR A 60 1.87 1.91 4.15
CA THR A 60 0.71 2.63 3.59
C THR A 60 1.08 3.54 2.42
N ALA A 61 2.21 4.26 2.52
CA ALA A 61 2.69 5.14 1.46
C ALA A 61 3.11 4.33 0.22
N ILE A 62 3.76 3.18 0.42
CA ILE A 62 4.15 2.26 -0.66
C ILE A 62 2.91 1.72 -1.38
N VAL A 63 1.91 1.23 -0.65
CA VAL A 63 0.64 0.77 -1.23
C VAL A 63 -0.03 1.88 -2.04
N SER A 64 -0.12 3.10 -1.47
CA SER A 64 -0.70 4.25 -2.18
C SER A 64 0.03 4.54 -3.49
N ARG A 65 1.37 4.55 -3.47
CA ARG A 65 2.19 4.79 -4.66
C ARG A 65 1.99 3.74 -5.74
N LEU A 66 1.89 2.47 -5.35
CA LEU A 66 1.63 1.37 -6.30
C LEU A 66 0.24 1.49 -6.93
N LEU A 67 -0.78 1.84 -6.16
CA LEU A 67 -2.15 2.02 -6.65
C LEU A 67 -2.35 3.26 -7.52
N GLU A 68 -1.39 4.19 -7.58
CA GLU A 68 -1.38 5.30 -8.54
C GLU A 68 -1.10 4.83 -9.99
N GLN A 69 -0.56 3.60 -10.16
CA GLN A 69 -0.30 2.99 -11.47
C GLN A 69 -0.94 1.57 -11.58
N PRO A 70 -2.27 1.47 -11.56
CA PRO A 70 -2.96 0.18 -11.46
C PRO A 70 -2.75 -0.73 -12.67
N GLN A 71 -2.52 -0.16 -13.86
CA GLN A 71 -2.21 -0.95 -15.06
C GLN A 71 -0.83 -1.63 -14.96
N ARG A 72 0.12 -0.95 -14.29
CA ARG A 72 1.46 -1.46 -14.06
C ARG A 72 1.52 -2.45 -12.91
N PHE A 73 0.76 -2.19 -11.84
CA PHE A 73 0.72 -3.01 -10.63
C PHE A 73 -0.69 -3.57 -10.41
N PRO A 74 -1.13 -4.52 -11.25
CA PRO A 74 -2.53 -4.98 -11.25
C PRO A 74 -2.90 -5.78 -10.00
N ARG A 75 -1.92 -6.35 -9.31
CA ARG A 75 -2.11 -7.15 -8.09
C ARG A 75 -1.00 -6.95 -7.10
N LEU A 76 -1.39 -6.68 -5.87
CA LEU A 76 -0.49 -6.56 -4.74
C LEU A 76 -0.88 -7.61 -3.69
N VAL A 77 0.09 -8.36 -3.23
CA VAL A 77 -0.03 -9.21 -2.04
C VAL A 77 0.97 -8.68 -1.03
N VAL A 78 0.46 -8.00 -0.02
CA VAL A 78 1.31 -7.27 0.93
C VAL A 78 1.06 -7.69 2.35
N MET A 79 2.11 -7.75 3.14
CA MET A 79 2.02 -7.94 4.59
C MET A 79 2.23 -6.59 5.29
N LEU A 80 1.31 -6.26 6.19
CA LEU A 80 1.22 -5.00 6.92
C LEU A 80 0.84 -5.29 8.38
N GLN A 81 0.86 -4.27 9.24
CA GLN A 81 0.23 -4.39 10.55
C GLN A 81 -1.25 -4.75 10.40
N LEU A 82 -1.78 -5.61 11.27
CA LEU A 82 -3.17 -6.07 11.25
C LEU A 82 -4.17 -4.89 11.23
N GLU A 83 -3.91 -3.84 12.01
CA GLU A 83 -4.76 -2.64 12.02
C GLU A 83 -4.82 -1.96 10.64
N VAL A 84 -3.68 -1.86 9.95
CA VAL A 84 -3.62 -1.27 8.59
C VAL A 84 -4.35 -2.16 7.61
N GLY A 85 -4.15 -3.48 7.67
CA GLY A 85 -4.89 -4.44 6.86
C GLY A 85 -6.41 -4.35 7.07
N ALA A 86 -6.85 -4.26 8.33
CA ALA A 86 -8.25 -4.08 8.67
C ALA A 86 -8.85 -2.79 8.10
N ARG A 87 -8.08 -1.70 8.07
CA ARG A 87 -8.51 -0.43 7.43
C ARG A 87 -8.62 -0.54 5.92
N LEU A 88 -7.69 -1.24 5.27
CA LEU A 88 -7.74 -1.45 3.82
C LEU A 88 -8.97 -2.24 3.40
N CYS A 89 -9.37 -3.24 4.19
CA CYS A 89 -10.46 -4.16 3.91
C CYS A 89 -11.79 -3.77 4.59
N ALA A 90 -11.89 -2.58 5.17
CA ALA A 90 -13.02 -2.16 5.98
C ALA A 90 -14.28 -1.88 5.14
N ASP A 91 -15.43 -2.37 5.59
CA ASP A 91 -16.72 -2.01 5.02
C ASP A 91 -17.21 -0.65 5.54
N PRO A 92 -18.01 0.08 4.75
CA PRO A 92 -18.69 1.29 5.21
C PRO A 92 -19.47 1.07 6.50
N GLY A 93 -19.36 2.00 7.44
CA GLY A 93 -20.01 1.90 8.76
C GLY A 93 -19.23 1.09 9.80
N SER A 94 -18.17 0.39 9.43
CA SER A 94 -17.32 -0.30 10.41
C SER A 94 -16.40 0.66 11.14
N ARG A 95 -15.91 0.25 12.33
CA ARG A 95 -14.98 1.05 13.14
C ARG A 95 -13.63 1.31 12.44
N ALA A 96 -13.21 0.40 11.57
CA ALA A 96 -11.95 0.49 10.85
C ALA A 96 -12.04 1.37 9.60
N TYR A 97 -13.26 1.66 9.11
CA TYR A 97 -13.48 2.48 7.92
C TYR A 97 -12.92 3.89 8.08
N GLY A 98 -12.17 4.35 7.10
CA GLY A 98 -11.50 5.64 7.18
C GLY A 98 -10.93 6.11 5.85
N GLY A 99 -10.17 7.21 5.88
CA GLY A 99 -9.58 7.81 4.68
C GLY A 99 -8.73 6.83 3.87
N LEU A 100 -7.98 5.94 4.52
CA LEU A 100 -7.20 4.91 3.83
C LEU A 100 -8.09 3.95 3.05
N THR A 101 -9.21 3.52 3.63
CA THR A 101 -10.21 2.67 2.98
C THR A 101 -10.72 3.31 1.69
N VAL A 102 -11.14 4.57 1.78
CA VAL A 102 -11.71 5.32 0.65
C VAL A 102 -10.68 5.51 -0.46
N LEU A 103 -9.46 5.92 -0.12
CA LEU A 103 -8.40 6.14 -1.11
C LEU A 103 -7.99 4.85 -1.82
N CYS A 104 -7.92 3.72 -1.09
CA CYS A 104 -7.63 2.42 -1.70
C CYS A 104 -8.78 1.89 -2.53
N ALA A 105 -10.03 2.04 -2.05
CA ALA A 105 -11.21 1.55 -2.74
C ALA A 105 -11.45 2.23 -4.08
N LEU A 106 -10.92 3.43 -4.31
CA LEU A 106 -11.02 4.11 -5.60
C LEU A 106 -10.36 3.30 -6.72
N HIS A 107 -9.21 2.68 -6.43
CA HIS A 107 -8.36 2.01 -7.44
C HIS A 107 -8.17 0.51 -7.20
N SER A 108 -8.77 -0.07 -6.16
CA SER A 108 -8.58 -1.49 -5.86
C SER A 108 -9.75 -2.12 -5.10
N THR A 109 -9.75 -3.46 -5.11
CA THR A 109 -10.52 -4.28 -4.15
C THR A 109 -9.52 -4.92 -3.20
N ALA A 110 -9.67 -4.64 -1.91
CA ALA A 110 -8.84 -5.23 -0.87
C ALA A 110 -9.53 -6.46 -0.26
N THR A 111 -8.78 -7.53 -0.08
CA THR A 111 -9.26 -8.77 0.55
C THR A 111 -8.27 -9.18 1.64
N MET A 112 -8.77 -9.38 2.86
CA MET A 112 -7.98 -9.92 3.95
C MET A 112 -7.65 -11.39 3.65
N GLY A 113 -6.37 -11.75 3.69
CA GLY A 113 -5.90 -13.11 3.55
C GLY A 113 -5.85 -13.80 4.93
N PHE A 114 -4.71 -13.74 5.59
CA PHE A 114 -4.52 -14.37 6.89
C PHE A 114 -3.69 -13.50 7.82
N VAL A 115 -3.82 -13.76 9.13
CA VAL A 115 -3.07 -13.08 10.18
C VAL A 115 -1.77 -13.83 10.47
N VAL A 116 -0.69 -13.08 10.67
CA VAL A 116 0.63 -13.60 11.03
C VAL A 116 1.00 -13.09 12.42
N PRO A 117 1.14 -13.98 13.42
CA PRO A 117 1.45 -13.57 14.78
C PRO A 117 2.91 -13.13 14.93
N PRO A 118 3.25 -12.32 15.96
CA PRO A 118 4.61 -11.82 16.19
C PRO A 118 5.69 -12.91 16.26
N ARG A 119 5.35 -14.08 16.80
CA ARG A 119 6.29 -15.22 16.93
C ARG A 119 6.82 -15.77 15.59
N ALA A 120 6.21 -15.38 14.46
CA ALA A 120 6.68 -15.76 13.12
C ALA A 120 7.86 -14.91 12.63
N PHE A 121 8.29 -13.91 13.39
CA PHE A 121 9.35 -12.98 13.01
C PHE A 121 10.53 -13.02 13.99
N ALA A 122 11.72 -12.70 13.50
CA ALA A 122 12.91 -12.51 14.29
C ALA A 122 13.62 -11.19 13.89
N PRO A 123 13.65 -10.18 14.77
CA PRO A 123 12.98 -10.09 16.07
C PRO A 123 11.46 -9.97 15.96
N PRO A 124 10.68 -10.39 16.96
CA PRO A 124 9.22 -10.31 16.92
C PRO A 124 8.75 -8.86 17.03
N PRO A 125 7.79 -8.43 16.19
CA PRO A 125 7.14 -7.14 16.31
C PRO A 125 6.20 -7.10 17.53
N LYS A 126 5.71 -5.89 17.89
CA LYS A 126 4.81 -5.71 19.04
C LYS A 126 3.33 -6.03 18.73
N VAL A 127 2.99 -6.19 17.45
CA VAL A 127 1.61 -6.34 16.97
C VAL A 127 1.53 -7.43 15.92
N ASP A 128 0.35 -8.00 15.74
CA ASP A 128 0.07 -8.92 14.65
C ASP A 128 0.22 -8.24 13.29
N SER A 129 0.59 -9.02 12.30
CA SER A 129 0.58 -8.65 10.88
C SER A 129 -0.59 -9.32 10.16
N ALA A 130 -0.95 -8.77 9.01
CA ALA A 130 -1.92 -9.39 8.12
C ALA A 130 -1.42 -9.37 6.69
N VAL A 131 -1.66 -10.44 5.97
CA VAL A 131 -1.48 -10.49 4.52
C VAL A 131 -2.76 -10.02 3.86
N VAL A 132 -2.65 -9.02 2.99
CA VAL A 132 -3.76 -8.42 2.27
C VAL A 132 -3.48 -8.52 0.78
N ARG A 133 -4.48 -8.95 0.01
CA ARG A 133 -4.48 -8.87 -1.45
C ARG A 133 -5.25 -7.63 -1.89
N LEU A 134 -4.63 -6.85 -2.78
CA LEU A 134 -5.29 -5.75 -3.48
C LEU A 134 -5.28 -6.08 -4.97
N ASP A 135 -6.45 -6.23 -5.55
CA ASP A 135 -6.63 -6.33 -7.00
C ASP A 135 -6.93 -4.93 -7.52
N ALA A 136 -5.96 -4.34 -8.22
CA ALA A 136 -6.06 -2.98 -8.73
C ALA A 136 -6.96 -2.92 -9.97
N THR A 137 -7.70 -1.82 -10.13
CA THR A 137 -8.53 -1.54 -11.30
C THR A 137 -7.98 -0.37 -12.07
N SER A 138 -7.84 -0.52 -13.40
CA SER A 138 -7.38 0.53 -14.30
C SER A 138 -8.39 1.67 -14.44
N ILE A 139 -9.66 1.37 -14.20
CA ILE A 139 -10.74 2.35 -14.22
C ILE A 139 -11.11 2.66 -12.79
N PRO A 140 -10.97 3.91 -12.32
CA PRO A 140 -11.43 4.30 -11.00
C PRO A 140 -12.90 3.96 -10.83
N ARG A 141 -13.31 3.53 -9.64
CA ARG A 141 -14.72 3.17 -9.35
C ARG A 141 -15.69 4.34 -9.45
N SER A 142 -15.16 5.56 -9.41
CA SER A 142 -15.93 6.80 -9.54
C SER A 142 -15.06 7.85 -10.20
N ASP A 143 -15.69 8.69 -11.02
CA ASP A 143 -15.03 9.91 -11.47
C ASP A 143 -14.95 10.89 -10.28
N VAL A 144 -13.74 11.22 -9.89
CA VAL A 144 -13.47 12.11 -8.77
C VAL A 144 -12.98 13.49 -9.21
N GLY A 145 -12.97 13.75 -10.53
CA GLY A 145 -12.41 14.96 -11.08
C GLY A 145 -10.91 15.12 -10.80
N ASP A 146 -10.53 16.09 -9.99
CA ASP A 146 -9.12 16.27 -9.58
C ASP A 146 -8.73 15.26 -8.46
N PRO A 147 -7.82 14.31 -8.72
CA PRO A 147 -7.38 13.33 -7.72
C PRO A 147 -6.69 13.97 -6.50
N ARG A 148 -6.04 15.13 -6.66
CA ARG A 148 -5.38 15.83 -5.55
C ARG A 148 -6.42 16.44 -4.62
N LEU A 149 -7.45 17.08 -5.20
CA LEU A 149 -8.56 17.63 -4.45
C LEU A 149 -9.33 16.51 -3.73
N PHE A 150 -9.63 15.41 -4.42
CA PHE A 150 -10.28 14.25 -3.81
C PHE A 150 -9.49 13.73 -2.61
N ARG A 151 -8.18 13.51 -2.75
CA ARG A 151 -7.31 13.08 -1.65
C ARG A 151 -7.37 14.05 -0.46
N ARG A 152 -7.29 15.35 -0.74
CA ARG A 152 -7.38 16.40 0.28
C ARG A 152 -8.73 16.40 1.01
N VAL A 153 -9.84 16.26 0.27
CA VAL A 153 -11.20 16.15 0.84
C VAL A 153 -11.30 14.93 1.75
N VAL A 154 -10.86 13.75 1.30
CA VAL A 154 -10.88 12.52 2.10
C VAL A 154 -10.01 12.67 3.36
N GLN A 155 -8.79 13.17 3.24
CA GLN A 155 -7.92 13.37 4.39
C GLN A 155 -8.51 14.34 5.41
N THR A 156 -9.12 15.43 4.94
CA THR A 156 -9.77 16.43 5.79
C THR A 156 -10.99 15.83 6.49
N ALA A 157 -11.85 15.13 5.74
CA ALA A 157 -13.07 14.51 6.27
C ALA A 157 -12.78 13.49 7.39
N PHE A 158 -11.72 12.69 7.24
CA PHE A 158 -11.33 11.67 8.22
C PHE A 158 -10.26 12.11 9.22
N GLY A 159 -9.69 13.30 9.06
CA GLY A 159 -8.63 13.83 9.93
C GLY A 159 -9.08 14.15 11.36
N GLN A 160 -10.37 14.38 11.57
CA GLN A 160 -10.93 14.76 12.85
C GLN A 160 -12.03 13.79 13.33
N ARG A 161 -11.64 12.65 13.91
CA ARG A 161 -12.55 11.53 14.29
C ARG A 161 -13.76 11.92 15.15
N ARG A 162 -13.68 13.01 15.92
CA ARG A 162 -14.74 13.44 16.85
C ARG A 162 -15.58 14.61 16.32
N LYS A 163 -15.32 15.07 15.11
CA LYS A 163 -16.07 16.17 14.48
C LYS A 163 -17.05 15.63 13.44
N THR A 164 -18.14 16.37 13.26
CA THR A 164 -19.04 16.10 12.12
C THR A 164 -18.32 16.37 10.81
N LEU A 165 -18.76 15.73 9.72
CA LEU A 165 -18.17 15.93 8.40
C LEU A 165 -18.15 17.41 8.01
N ARG A 166 -19.27 18.14 8.25
CA ARG A 166 -19.36 19.57 8.03
C ARG A 166 -18.25 20.34 8.73
N ASN A 167 -18.09 20.11 10.03
CA ASN A 167 -17.06 20.82 10.83
C ASN A 167 -15.63 20.46 10.42
N ALA A 168 -15.40 19.21 10.02
CA ALA A 168 -14.09 18.78 9.51
C ALA A 168 -13.75 19.48 8.18
N LEU A 169 -14.69 19.51 7.23
CA LEU A 169 -14.50 20.14 5.93
C LEU A 169 -14.38 21.66 6.05
N SER A 170 -15.24 22.33 6.83
CA SER A 170 -15.14 23.78 7.06
C SER A 170 -13.80 24.19 7.66
N ALA A 171 -13.24 23.36 8.53
CA ALA A 171 -11.90 23.62 9.09
C ALA A 171 -10.76 23.50 8.07
N GLY A 172 -10.92 22.66 7.04
CA GLY A 172 -9.90 22.42 6.02
C GLY A 172 -10.04 23.25 4.73
N PHE A 173 -11.26 23.73 4.44
CA PHE A 173 -11.57 24.42 3.18
C PHE A 173 -12.16 25.82 3.39
N GLY A 174 -12.49 26.21 4.63
CA GLY A 174 -13.24 27.42 4.93
C GLY A 174 -14.75 27.17 5.01
N ALA A 175 -15.47 28.15 5.57
CA ALA A 175 -16.92 28.02 5.83
C ALA A 175 -17.79 28.06 4.56
N ASP A 176 -17.23 28.51 3.45
CA ASP A 176 -17.93 28.74 2.17
C ASP A 176 -17.59 27.67 1.11
N ALA A 177 -17.04 26.53 1.51
CA ALA A 177 -16.65 25.43 0.60
C ALA A 177 -17.71 24.32 0.54
#